data_dd10b4e3ea27f3baf1469525e78b584b
#
_entry.id   dd10b4e3ea27f3baf1469525e78b584b
#
_cell.length_a   1.000
_cell.length_b   1.000
_cell.length_c   1.000
_cell.angle_alpha   90.00
_cell.angle_beta   90.00
_cell.angle_gamma   90.00
#
_symmetry.space_group_name_H-M   'P 1'
#
loop_
_entity.id
_entity.type
_entity.pdbx_description
1 polymer ?
#
loop_
_entity_poly.entity_id
_entity_poly.type
_entity_poly.pdbx_seq_one_letter_code
_entity_poly.pdbx_strand_id
1 'polypeptide(L)' 'MGVKDSTALRFCSLCGARGIRLNELATRSGVTPSTVYSMMDPNRRDVSLVTVKKLCDGLEISLAEFFSGPEFAGLEQEIR' A
#
# COMPACT_ATOMS: atom_id res chain seq x y z
N MET A 1 -7.87 12.82 2.76
CA MET A 1 -6.82 11.83 3.06
C MET A 1 -5.73 11.92 2.00
N GLY A 2 -4.47 11.94 2.43
CA GLY A 2 -3.34 12.03 1.52
C GLY A 2 -3.05 10.71 0.80
N VAL A 3 -2.26 10.78 -0.27
CA VAL A 3 -2.00 9.62 -1.12
C VAL A 3 -1.28 8.48 -0.36
N LYS A 4 -0.40 8.81 0.58
CA LYS A 4 0.31 7.80 1.36
C LYS A 4 -0.64 7.01 2.25
N ASP A 5 -1.56 7.71 2.93
CA ASP A 5 -2.54 7.04 3.80
C ASP A 5 -3.52 6.20 2.97
N SER A 6 -3.93 6.70 1.80
CA SER A 6 -4.78 5.94 0.89
C SER A 6 -4.08 4.69 0.37
N THR A 7 -2.77 4.77 0.12
CA THR A 7 -1.96 3.62 -0.28
C THR A 7 -1.96 2.54 0.81
N ALA A 8 -1.74 2.94 2.06
CA ALA A 8 -1.76 2.00 3.19
C ALA A 8 -3.13 1.36 3.33
N LEU A 9 -4.19 2.16 3.24
CA LEU A 9 -5.56 1.68 3.35
C LEU A 9 -5.91 0.70 2.22
N ARG A 10 -5.45 0.97 1.00
CA ARG A 10 -5.67 0.10 -0.14
C ARG A 10 -5.06 -1.29 0.08
N PHE A 11 -3.81 -1.34 0.59
CA PHE A 11 -3.19 -2.63 0.92
C PHE A 11 -3.96 -3.37 2.01
N CYS A 12 -4.44 -2.67 3.03
CA CYS A 12 -5.27 -3.28 4.07
C CYS A 12 -6.54 -3.89 3.47
N SER A 13 -7.20 -3.17 2.56
CA SER A 13 -8.43 -3.66 1.91
C SER A 13 -8.15 -4.89 1.06
N LEU A 14 -7.07 -4.88 0.28
CA LEU A 14 -6.71 -6.00 -0.58
C LEU A 14 -6.33 -7.24 0.23
N CYS A 15 -5.55 -7.06 1.30
CA CYS A 15 -5.19 -8.17 2.18
C CYS A 15 -6.42 -8.72 2.89
N GLY A 16 -7.29 -7.86 3.37
CA GLY A 16 -8.54 -8.26 4.01
C GLY A 16 -9.43 -9.09 3.09
N ALA A 17 -9.56 -8.65 1.83
CA ALA A 17 -10.37 -9.38 0.84
C ALA A 17 -9.79 -10.76 0.52
N ARG A 18 -8.47 -10.93 0.65
CA ARG A 18 -7.79 -12.20 0.36
C ARG A 18 -7.56 -13.06 1.59
N GLY A 19 -7.90 -12.55 2.78
CA GLY A 19 -7.71 -13.27 4.02
C GLY A 19 -6.24 -13.48 4.39
N ILE A 20 -5.35 -12.57 3.99
CA ILE A 20 -3.93 -12.64 4.32
C ILE A 20 -3.54 -11.47 5.21
N ARG A 21 -2.46 -11.65 5.96
CA ARG A 21 -1.92 -10.59 6.81
C ARG A 21 -0.89 -9.76 6.04
N LEU A 22 -0.68 -8.52 6.47
CA LEU A 22 0.32 -7.64 5.88
C LEU A 22 1.73 -8.24 5.96
N ASN A 23 2.08 -8.91 7.07
CA ASN A 23 3.37 -9.59 7.21
C ASN A 23 3.55 -10.68 6.17
N GLU A 24 2.49 -11.42 5.90
CA GLU A 24 2.51 -12.47 4.88
C GLU A 24 2.73 -11.87 3.50
N LEU A 25 2.06 -10.77 3.22
CA LEU A 25 2.26 -10.05 1.96
C LEU A 25 3.71 -9.56 1.84
N ALA A 26 4.26 -8.98 2.91
CA ALA A 26 5.65 -8.52 2.93
C ALA A 26 6.61 -9.64 2.58
N THR A 27 6.48 -10.79 3.25
CA THR A 27 7.33 -11.96 3.00
C THR A 27 7.24 -12.41 1.55
N ARG A 28 6.03 -12.51 1.04
CA ARG A 28 5.73 -12.93 -0.33
C ARG A 28 6.31 -11.97 -1.37
N SER A 29 6.44 -10.71 -1.00
CA SER A 29 6.88 -9.63 -1.89
C SER A 29 8.36 -9.31 -1.78
N GLY A 30 9.11 -9.98 -0.90
CA GLY A 30 10.51 -9.68 -0.67
C GLY A 30 10.72 -8.34 0.03
N VAL A 31 9.74 -7.91 0.82
CA VAL A 31 9.79 -6.65 1.57
C VAL A 31 9.86 -7.00 3.07
N THR A 32 10.69 -6.29 3.82
CA THR A 32 10.78 -6.57 5.26
C THR A 32 9.52 -6.11 5.98
N PRO A 33 9.09 -6.82 7.05
CA PRO A 33 7.94 -6.38 7.84
C PRO A 33 8.08 -4.95 8.37
N SER A 34 9.29 -4.52 8.73
CA SER A 34 9.51 -3.16 9.21
C SER A 34 9.17 -2.11 8.14
N THR A 35 9.39 -2.41 6.86
CA THR A 35 9.01 -1.53 5.75
C THR A 35 7.50 -1.39 5.67
N VAL A 36 6.78 -2.48 5.87
CA VAL A 36 5.31 -2.46 5.87
C VAL A 36 4.78 -1.68 7.07
N TYR A 37 5.36 -1.87 8.25
CA TYR A 37 4.97 -1.10 9.43
C TYR A 37 5.21 0.39 9.23
N SER A 38 6.34 0.76 8.60
CA SER A 38 6.61 2.17 8.28
C SER A 38 5.56 2.74 7.33
N MET A 39 5.13 1.94 6.35
CA MET A 39 4.07 2.35 5.41
C MET A 39 2.76 2.59 6.15
N MET A 40 2.45 1.80 7.17
CA MET A 40 1.22 1.93 7.95
C MET A 40 1.28 3.06 8.98
N ASP A 41 2.47 3.55 9.33
CA ASP A 41 2.65 4.56 10.36
C ASP A 41 2.15 5.92 9.86
N PRO A 42 1.13 6.51 10.50
CA PRO A 42 0.58 7.80 10.05
C PRO A 42 1.56 8.96 10.20
N ASN A 43 2.63 8.79 10.98
CA ASN A 43 3.67 9.82 11.12
C ASN A 43 4.69 9.78 9.98
N ARG A 44 4.74 8.70 9.20
CA ARG A 44 5.57 8.60 8.01
C ARG A 44 4.81 9.18 6.82
N ARG A 45 5.47 10.06 6.07
CA ARG A 45 4.82 10.81 4.99
C ARG A 45 5.04 10.20 3.62
N ASP A 46 5.99 9.27 3.50
CA ASP A 46 6.40 8.72 2.23
C ASP A 46 6.36 7.20 2.21
N VAL A 47 6.15 6.66 1.02
CA VAL A 47 6.41 5.26 0.72
C VAL A 47 7.01 5.20 -0.68
N SER A 48 8.01 4.32 -0.85
CA SER A 48 8.67 4.17 -2.13
C SER A 48 7.72 3.55 -3.16
N LEU A 49 7.70 4.11 -4.36
CA LEU A 49 6.93 3.55 -5.46
C LEU A 49 7.38 2.12 -5.79
N VAL A 50 8.69 1.86 -5.66
CA VAL A 50 9.22 0.50 -5.86
C VAL A 50 8.68 -0.46 -4.82
N THR A 51 8.56 -0.02 -3.55
CA THR A 51 7.94 -0.83 -2.50
C THR A 51 6.49 -1.15 -2.85
N VAL A 52 5.74 -0.15 -3.31
CA VAL A 52 4.35 -0.36 -3.74
C VAL A 52 4.28 -1.39 -4.86
N LYS A 53 5.19 -1.29 -5.84
CA LYS A 53 5.23 -2.24 -6.96
C LYS A 53 5.53 -3.67 -6.48
N LYS A 54 6.50 -3.83 -5.56
CA LYS A 54 6.82 -5.14 -5.01
C LYS A 54 5.63 -5.77 -4.31
N LEU A 55 4.90 -4.99 -3.52
CA LEU A 55 3.72 -5.48 -2.82
C LEU A 55 2.59 -5.83 -3.81
N CYS A 56 2.43 -5.04 -4.87
CA CYS A 56 1.48 -5.36 -5.93
C CYS A 56 1.86 -6.67 -6.63
N ASP A 57 3.16 -6.88 -6.89
CA ASP A 57 3.63 -8.15 -7.47
C ASP A 57 3.30 -9.32 -6.55
N GLY A 58 3.46 -9.15 -5.24
CA GLY A 58 3.08 -10.18 -4.26
C GLY A 58 1.60 -10.48 -4.25
N LEU A 59 0.77 -9.52 -4.62
CA LEU A 59 -0.69 -9.69 -4.77
C LEU A 59 -1.09 -10.11 -6.19
N GLU A 60 -0.13 -10.14 -7.11
CA GLU A 60 -0.36 -10.46 -8.53
C GLU A 60 -1.34 -9.49 -9.20
N ILE A 61 -1.22 -8.20 -8.89
CA ILE A 61 -1.99 -7.15 -9.51
C ILE A 61 -1.06 -6.11 -10.14
N SER A 62 -1.57 -5.37 -11.12
CA SER A 62 -0.83 -4.27 -11.73
C SER A 62 -0.92 -3.01 -10.86
N LEU A 63 -0.01 -2.06 -11.07
CA LEU A 63 -0.11 -0.75 -10.45
C LEU A 63 -1.40 -0.04 -10.86
N ALA A 64 -1.82 -0.19 -12.11
CA ALA A 64 -3.05 0.43 -12.59
C ALA A 64 -4.26 -0.11 -11.82
N GLU A 65 -4.32 -1.42 -11.61
CA GLU A 65 -5.39 -2.04 -10.84
C GLU A 65 -5.35 -1.58 -9.39
N PHE A 66 -4.15 -1.49 -8.81
CA PHE A 66 -3.98 -1.03 -7.44
C PHE A 66 -4.56 0.37 -7.26
N PHE A 67 -4.19 1.31 -8.14
CA PHE A 67 -4.62 2.70 -8.01
C PHE A 67 -6.05 2.96 -8.51
N SER A 68 -6.72 1.97 -9.04
CA SER A 68 -8.13 2.08 -9.43
C SER A 68 -9.09 1.95 -8.25
N GLY A 69 -8.59 1.64 -7.06
CA GLY A 69 -9.44 1.43 -5.89
C GLY A 69 -10.10 2.73 -5.40
N PRO A 70 -11.25 2.60 -4.70
CA PRO A 70 -11.98 3.78 -4.21
C PRO A 70 -11.21 4.58 -3.16
N GLU A 71 -10.18 3.99 -2.56
CA GLU A 71 -9.34 4.66 -1.57
C GLU A 71 -8.62 5.88 -2.15
N PHE A 72 -8.47 5.95 -3.47
CA PHE A 72 -7.77 7.04 -4.15
C PHE A 72 -8.71 8.12 -4.67
N ALA A 73 -10.01 7.99 -4.44
CA ALA A 73 -10.95 9.04 -4.78
C ALA A 73 -10.85 10.18 -3.75
N GLY A 74 -10.87 11.42 -4.22
CA GLY A 74 -10.89 12.59 -3.33
C GLY A 74 -9.60 12.81 -2.58
N LEU A 75 -8.45 12.49 -3.20
CA LEU A 75 -7.15 12.71 -2.58
C LEU A 75 -6.89 14.19 -2.33
N GLU A 76 -6.23 14.47 -1.20
CA GLU A 76 -5.77 15.82 -0.90
C GLU A 76 -4.61 16.19 -1.82
N GLN A 77 -4.49 17.50 -2.10
CA GLN A 77 -3.37 18.01 -2.85
C GLN A 77 -2.10 17.95 -2.00
N GLU A 78 -1.01 17.48 -2.61
CA GLU A 78 0.28 17.36 -1.91
C GLU A 78 1.16 18.58 -2.07
N ILE A 79 0.89 19.41 -3.05
CA ILE A 79 1.64 20.67 -3.29
C ILE A 79 1.28 21.66 -2.19
N ARG A 80 2.28 22.31 -1.65
CA ARG A 80 2.10 23.30 -0.58
C ARG A 80 2.69 24.65 -0.98
#